data_118182a3a74a40b296ee3d67108690a8
#
_entry.id   118182a3a74a40b296ee3d67108690a8
#
_cell.length_a   1.000
_cell.length_b   1.000
_cell.length_c   1.000
_cell.angle_alpha   90.00
_cell.angle_beta   90.00
_cell.angle_gamma   90.00
#
_symmetry.space_group_name_H-M   'P 1'
#
loop_
_entity.id
_entity.type
_entity.pdbx_description
1 polymer ?
#
loop_
_entity_poly.entity_id
_entity_poly.type
_entity_poly.pdbx_seq_one_letter_code
_entity_poly.pdbx_strand_id
1 'polypeptide(L)'
;MQYMLLAYVDPKGFAALKPEDAQRAVAAYTAYGEALRKEGVGVGSNRLRPASDATVVRVSDGKTTALNGPYAETKEQLGGYFLIDVPDLDAALSWAARCPAAGHGSVEVRPVWTM
;
A
#
# COMPACT_ATOMS: atom_id res chain seq x y z
N MET A 1 9.90 -13.82 -9.41
CA MET A 1 8.45 -13.85 -9.27
C MET A 1 7.97 -12.54 -8.64
N GLN A 2 6.90 -11.97 -9.17
CA GLN A 2 6.41 -10.69 -8.68
C GLN A 2 5.36 -10.85 -7.59
N TYR A 3 5.43 -9.97 -6.60
CA TYR A 3 4.46 -9.87 -5.52
C TYR A 3 4.03 -8.42 -5.36
N MET A 4 2.74 -8.22 -5.10
CA MET A 4 2.21 -6.92 -4.73
C MET A 4 2.13 -6.85 -3.21
N LEU A 5 2.75 -5.83 -2.61
CA LEU A 5 2.64 -5.53 -1.19
C LEU A 5 1.63 -4.40 -1.05
N LEU A 6 0.47 -4.72 -0.52
CA LEU A 6 -0.63 -3.77 -0.38
C LEU A 6 -0.65 -3.26 1.06
N ALA A 7 -0.41 -1.96 1.25
CA ALA A 7 -0.31 -1.36 2.57
C ALA A 7 -1.67 -0.81 3.00
N TYR A 8 -2.21 -1.36 4.08
CA TYR A 8 -3.48 -0.91 4.68
C TYR A 8 -3.18 -0.18 5.98
N VAL A 9 -3.65 1.04 6.08
CA VAL A 9 -3.38 1.92 7.22
C VAL A 9 -4.65 2.66 7.63
N ASP A 10 -4.70 3.08 8.90
CA ASP A 10 -5.79 3.92 9.38
C ASP A 10 -5.53 5.36 8.92
N PRO A 11 -6.39 5.94 8.05
CA PRO A 11 -6.19 7.30 7.56
C PRO A 11 -6.12 8.34 8.68
N LYS A 12 -6.84 8.08 9.79
CA LYS A 12 -6.86 8.99 10.94
C LYS A 12 -5.54 8.97 11.71
N GLY A 13 -4.83 7.85 11.66
CA GLY A 13 -3.55 7.73 12.35
C GLY A 13 -2.52 8.72 11.85
N PHE A 14 -2.35 8.81 10.53
CA PHE A 14 -1.39 9.77 9.95
C PHE A 14 -1.84 11.22 10.17
N ALA A 15 -3.14 11.50 10.01
CA ALA A 15 -3.68 12.85 10.19
C ALA A 15 -3.52 13.36 11.64
N ALA A 16 -3.44 12.44 12.61
CA ALA A 16 -3.28 12.77 14.02
C ALA A 16 -1.82 13.00 14.42
N LEU A 17 -0.85 12.71 13.54
CA LEU A 17 0.58 12.84 13.87
C LEU A 17 0.99 14.30 13.97
N LYS A 18 1.91 14.57 14.91
CA LYS A 18 2.60 15.86 14.94
C LYS A 18 3.48 16.01 13.70
N PRO A 19 3.78 17.25 13.26
CA PRO A 19 4.58 17.46 12.06
C PRO A 19 5.90 16.70 12.03
N GLU A 20 6.64 16.66 13.16
CA GLU A 20 7.91 15.92 13.25
C GLU A 20 7.72 14.40 13.11
N ASP A 21 6.61 13.85 13.64
CA ASP A 21 6.31 12.42 13.52
C ASP A 21 5.87 12.07 12.10
N ALA A 22 5.11 12.96 11.46
CA ALA A 22 4.72 12.81 10.05
C ALA A 22 5.95 12.81 9.14
N GLN A 23 6.94 13.68 9.41
CA GLN A 23 8.19 13.71 8.67
C GLN A 23 8.98 12.42 8.83
N ARG A 24 9.03 11.86 10.05
CA ARG A 24 9.69 10.56 10.29
C ARG A 24 8.99 9.43 9.53
N ALA A 25 7.66 9.44 9.49
CA ALA A 25 6.90 8.44 8.75
C ALA A 25 7.22 8.50 7.26
N VAL A 26 7.23 9.70 6.66
CA VAL A 26 7.61 9.88 5.26
C VAL A 26 9.04 9.43 5.02
N ALA A 27 9.97 9.78 5.93
CA ALA A 27 11.37 9.38 5.82
C ALA A 27 11.51 7.85 5.87
N ALA A 28 10.73 7.17 6.71
CA ALA A 28 10.76 5.72 6.81
C ALA A 28 10.31 5.04 5.51
N TYR A 29 9.24 5.54 4.88
CA TYR A 29 8.80 5.03 3.58
C TYR A 29 9.81 5.33 2.48
N THR A 30 10.42 6.50 2.49
CA THR A 30 11.48 6.86 1.54
C THR A 30 12.67 5.90 1.68
N ALA A 31 13.10 5.64 2.91
CA ALA A 31 14.20 4.71 3.19
C ALA A 31 13.86 3.28 2.74
N TYR A 32 12.60 2.86 2.92
CA TYR A 32 12.15 1.55 2.49
C TYR A 32 12.22 1.42 0.95
N GLY A 33 11.72 2.42 0.23
CA GLY A 33 11.80 2.46 -1.23
C GLY A 33 13.25 2.43 -1.73
N GLU A 34 14.15 3.17 -1.05
CA GLU A 34 15.59 3.15 -1.36
C GLU A 34 16.19 1.75 -1.14
N ALA A 35 15.81 1.07 -0.06
CA ALA A 35 16.29 -0.28 0.21
C ALA A 35 15.84 -1.26 -0.89
N LEU A 36 14.58 -1.19 -1.31
CA LEU A 36 14.07 -2.02 -2.41
C LEU A 36 14.85 -1.77 -3.71
N ARG A 37 15.12 -0.51 -4.01
CA ARG A 37 15.86 -0.15 -5.21
C ARG A 37 17.31 -0.62 -5.14
N LYS A 38 17.97 -0.41 -4.00
CA LYS A 38 19.37 -0.79 -3.79
C LYS A 38 19.57 -2.29 -3.94
N GLU A 39 18.63 -3.10 -3.44
CA GLU A 39 18.69 -4.54 -3.57
C GLU A 39 18.21 -5.05 -4.94
N GLY A 40 17.74 -4.15 -5.80
CA GLY A 40 17.30 -4.51 -7.14
C GLY A 40 15.99 -5.29 -7.19
N VAL A 41 15.19 -5.25 -6.12
CA VAL A 41 13.93 -6.00 -6.05
C VAL A 41 12.71 -5.13 -6.32
N GLY A 42 12.81 -3.81 -6.19
CA GLY A 42 11.70 -2.89 -6.42
C GLY A 42 11.38 -2.73 -7.90
N VAL A 43 10.12 -2.98 -8.27
CA VAL A 43 9.62 -2.81 -9.65
C VAL A 43 8.85 -1.50 -9.77
N GLY A 44 8.04 -1.16 -8.78
CA GLY A 44 7.28 0.08 -8.75
C GLY A 44 6.57 0.25 -7.42
N SER A 45 6.11 1.47 -7.17
CA SER A 45 5.34 1.79 -5.97
C SER A 45 4.60 3.10 -6.15
N ASN A 46 3.50 3.26 -5.41
CA ASN A 46 2.81 4.55 -5.32
C ASN A 46 2.14 4.69 -3.98
N ARG A 47 2.19 5.90 -3.44
CA ARG A 47 1.36 6.29 -2.33
C ARG A 47 0.03 6.79 -2.88
N LEU A 48 -1.08 6.35 -2.29
CA LEU A 48 -2.40 6.78 -2.70
C LEU A 48 -2.88 7.94 -1.82
N ARG A 49 -3.71 8.80 -2.39
CA ARG A 49 -4.41 9.82 -1.61
C ARG A 49 -5.38 9.14 -0.64
N PRO A 50 -5.83 9.86 0.41
CA PRO A 50 -6.73 9.26 1.39
C PRO A 50 -7.95 8.59 0.76
N ALA A 51 -8.45 7.54 1.40
CA ALA A 51 -9.61 6.78 0.91
C ALA A 51 -10.86 7.67 0.72
N SER A 52 -10.96 8.78 1.44
CA SER A 52 -12.01 9.77 1.26
C SER A 52 -12.02 10.42 -0.13
N ASP A 53 -10.89 10.39 -0.84
CA ASP A 53 -10.79 10.89 -2.21
C ASP A 53 -11.13 9.83 -3.26
N ALA A 54 -11.45 8.61 -2.84
CA ALA A 54 -11.75 7.51 -3.75
C ALA A 54 -13.15 7.65 -4.36
N THR A 55 -13.29 7.13 -5.58
CA THR A 55 -14.58 6.98 -6.23
C THR A 55 -14.72 5.55 -6.70
N VAL A 56 -15.85 4.92 -6.39
CA VAL A 56 -16.14 3.53 -6.80
C VAL A 56 -17.12 3.56 -7.95
N VAL A 57 -16.75 2.89 -9.05
CA VAL A 57 -17.59 2.79 -10.24
C VAL A 57 -18.12 1.39 -10.35
N ARG A 58 -19.43 1.25 -10.58
CA ARG A 58 -20.08 -0.04 -10.87
C ARG A 58 -20.92 0.10 -12.12
N VAL A 59 -21.00 -0.97 -12.88
CA VAL A 59 -21.90 -1.08 -14.04
C VAL A 59 -22.83 -2.23 -13.76
N SER A 60 -24.14 -1.96 -13.74
CA SER A 60 -25.19 -2.96 -13.52
C SER A 60 -26.29 -2.75 -14.56
N ASP A 61 -26.65 -3.80 -15.29
CA ASP A 61 -27.66 -3.76 -16.36
C ASP A 61 -27.39 -2.63 -17.36
N GLY A 62 -26.13 -2.45 -17.74
CA GLY A 62 -25.70 -1.41 -18.67
C GLY A 62 -25.65 0.01 -18.08
N LYS A 63 -25.94 0.15 -16.78
CA LYS A 63 -25.89 1.45 -16.11
C LYS A 63 -24.61 1.62 -15.32
N THR A 64 -23.95 2.74 -15.51
CA THR A 64 -22.74 3.10 -14.76
C THR A 64 -23.14 3.95 -13.58
N THR A 65 -22.67 3.56 -12.38
CA THR A 65 -22.79 4.36 -11.17
C THR A 65 -21.40 4.70 -10.63
N ALA A 66 -21.26 5.90 -10.10
CA ALA A 66 -20.02 6.35 -9.48
C ALA A 66 -20.35 6.89 -8.09
N LEU A 67 -19.80 6.27 -7.06
CA LEU A 67 -20.06 6.66 -5.66
C LEU A 67 -18.74 7.13 -5.03
N ASN A 68 -18.78 8.23 -4.33
CA ASN A 68 -17.64 8.74 -3.58
C ASN A 68 -17.35 7.85 -2.38
N GLY A 69 -16.07 7.71 -2.07
CA GLY A 69 -15.62 6.97 -0.91
C GLY A 69 -14.93 5.67 -1.28
N PRO A 70 -14.33 5.01 -0.31
CA PRO A 70 -13.60 3.77 -0.56
C PRO A 70 -14.55 2.61 -0.89
N TYR A 71 -13.98 1.56 -1.49
CA TYR A 71 -14.71 0.34 -1.82
C TYR A 71 -15.41 -0.27 -0.60
N ALA A 72 -14.74 -0.21 0.56
CA ALA A 72 -15.28 -0.73 1.82
C ALA A 72 -14.95 0.23 2.96
N GLU A 73 -15.91 0.41 3.88
CA GLU A 73 -15.76 1.23 5.07
C GLU A 73 -15.11 0.39 6.18
N THR A 74 -13.78 0.37 6.19
CA THR A 74 -12.99 -0.35 7.20
C THR A 74 -12.08 0.62 7.93
N LYS A 75 -11.60 0.23 9.12
CA LYS A 75 -10.68 1.06 9.91
C LYS A 75 -9.37 1.28 9.16
N GLU A 76 -8.81 0.20 8.59
CA GLU A 76 -7.61 0.27 7.77
C GLU A 76 -8.01 0.31 6.30
N GLN A 77 -7.45 1.26 5.58
CA GLN A 77 -7.74 1.49 4.17
C GLN A 77 -6.47 1.35 3.35
N LEU A 78 -6.62 0.97 2.09
CA LEU A 78 -5.47 0.89 1.18
C LEU A 78 -4.84 2.27 1.04
N GLY A 79 -3.59 2.40 1.46
CA GLY A 79 -2.86 3.67 1.41
C GLY A 79 -1.72 3.71 0.41
N GLY A 80 -1.36 2.55 -0.15
CA GLY A 80 -0.29 2.47 -1.14
C GLY A 80 0.10 1.05 -1.44
N TYR A 81 1.05 0.90 -2.36
CA TYR A 81 1.53 -0.43 -2.71
C TYR A 81 2.99 -0.38 -3.14
N PHE A 82 3.64 -1.54 -3.06
CA PHE A 82 4.95 -1.79 -3.62
C PHE A 82 4.87 -3.05 -4.47
N LEU A 83 5.37 -2.97 -5.69
CA LEU A 83 5.51 -4.15 -6.55
C LEU A 83 6.97 -4.58 -6.50
N ILE A 84 7.22 -5.83 -6.11
CA ILE A 84 8.57 -6.37 -5.95
C ILE A 84 8.75 -7.63 -6.77
N ASP A 85 10.01 -7.92 -7.13
CA ASP A 85 10.38 -9.14 -7.82
C ASP A 85 11.43 -9.85 -6.98
N VAL A 86 11.03 -10.99 -6.39
CA VAL A 86 11.85 -11.77 -5.47
C VAL A 86 11.71 -13.26 -5.80
N PRO A 87 12.65 -14.11 -5.30
CA PRO A 87 12.66 -15.53 -5.67
C PRO A 87 11.42 -16.30 -5.21
N ASP A 88 10.87 -16.00 -4.02
CA ASP A 88 9.84 -16.82 -3.40
C ASP A 88 9.01 -16.01 -2.39
N LEU A 89 7.99 -16.67 -1.83
CA LEU A 89 7.09 -16.06 -0.84
C LEU A 89 7.84 -15.65 0.43
N ASP A 90 8.79 -16.47 0.89
CA ASP A 90 9.53 -16.16 2.12
C ASP A 90 10.30 -14.84 1.98
N ALA A 91 10.93 -14.61 0.82
CA ALA A 91 11.59 -13.34 0.53
C ALA A 91 10.59 -12.19 0.51
N ALA A 92 9.40 -12.39 -0.09
CA ALA A 92 8.36 -11.38 -0.11
C ALA A 92 7.85 -11.04 1.29
N LEU A 93 7.65 -12.05 2.14
CA LEU A 93 7.23 -11.84 3.53
C LEU A 93 8.27 -11.08 4.33
N SER A 94 9.55 -11.37 4.10
CA SER A 94 10.65 -10.65 4.75
C SER A 94 10.62 -9.16 4.39
N TRP A 95 10.42 -8.84 3.11
CA TRP A 95 10.30 -7.45 2.67
C TRP A 95 9.03 -6.79 3.22
N ALA A 96 7.91 -7.52 3.25
CA ALA A 96 6.66 -6.99 3.80
C ALA A 96 6.80 -6.62 5.27
N ALA A 97 7.51 -7.45 6.06
CA ALA A 97 7.74 -7.18 7.47
C ALA A 97 8.57 -5.92 7.72
N ARG A 98 9.41 -5.53 6.76
CA ARG A 98 10.22 -4.31 6.83
C ARG A 98 9.46 -3.06 6.38
N CYS A 99 8.32 -3.23 5.72
CA CYS A 99 7.51 -2.10 5.29
C CYS A 99 6.98 -1.36 6.52
N PRO A 100 7.12 -0.02 6.57
CA PRO A 100 6.64 0.75 7.74
C PRO A 100 5.17 0.50 8.08
N ALA A 101 4.33 0.23 7.07
CA ALA A 101 2.91 -0.05 7.31
C ALA A 101 2.69 -1.29 8.17
N ALA A 102 3.60 -2.27 8.17
CA ALA A 102 3.45 -3.48 8.97
C ALA A 102 3.51 -3.22 10.46
N GLY A 103 4.10 -2.11 10.88
CA GLY A 103 4.24 -1.75 12.29
C GLY A 103 3.04 -1.03 12.89
N HIS A 104 2.18 -0.43 12.06
CA HIS A 104 1.02 0.32 12.55
C HIS A 104 -0.26 0.07 11.75
N GLY A 105 -0.19 -0.78 10.77
CA GLY A 105 -1.30 -1.23 9.94
C GLY A 105 -1.05 -2.65 9.53
N SER A 106 -1.35 -2.96 8.28
CA SER A 106 -1.20 -4.31 7.74
C SER A 106 -0.62 -4.25 6.33
N VAL A 107 0.14 -5.27 5.96
CA VAL A 107 0.63 -5.42 4.58
C VAL A 107 0.13 -6.76 4.05
N GLU A 108 -0.66 -6.70 2.99
CA GLU A 108 -1.11 -7.90 2.29
C GLU A 108 -0.09 -8.23 1.21
N VAL A 109 0.38 -9.48 1.20
CA VAL A 109 1.33 -9.97 0.21
C VAL A 109 0.56 -10.83 -0.78
N ARG A 110 0.51 -10.41 -2.03
CA ARG A 110 -0.28 -11.11 -3.06
C ARG A 110 0.58 -11.43 -4.27
N PRO A 111 0.74 -12.72 -4.62
CA PRO A 111 1.47 -13.08 -5.83
C PRO A 111 0.78 -12.53 -7.08
N VAL A 112 1.57 -12.06 -8.02
CA VAL A 112 1.07 -11.59 -9.31
C VAL A 112 0.98 -12.79 -10.26
N TRP A 113 -0.13 -12.92 -10.99
CA TRP A 113 -0.26 -13.93 -12.02
C TRP A 113 0.86 -13.78 -13.05
N THR A 114 1.51 -14.88 -13.37
CA THR A 114 2.41 -14.96 -14.51
C THR A 114 1.63 -15.59 -15.67
N MET A 115 1.40 -14.81 -16.71
CA MET A 115 0.59 -15.26 -17.83
C MET A 115 1.39 -15.44 -19.07
#